data_b933a2664af9982f2f2d3c4b4fec7b76
#
_entry.id   b933a2664af9982f2f2d3c4b4fec7b76
#
_cell.length_a   1.000
_cell.length_b   1.000
_cell.length_c   1.000
_cell.angle_alpha   90.00
_cell.angle_beta   90.00
_cell.angle_gamma   90.00
#
_symmetry.space_group_name_H-M   'P 1'
#
loop_
_entity.id
_entity.type
_entity.pdbx_description
1 polymer ?
#
loop_
_entity_poly.entity_id
_entity_poly.type
_entity_poly.pdbx_seq_one_letter_code
_entity_poly.pdbx_strand_id
1 'polypeptide(L)'
;MSKLNATITAVGGYVPEYVLTNKILETMVETNDEWIVSRTGIKERRILKGSDLGSSFLAINAAKDLLAKKNINPTTIDLVIVATATPDMQAASTASYTATEIGAINAFSFDMDAACSSFLFGMSVAARYIESGAYKKVLLIGADKNSSMIDYTCLLYTSD
;
A
#
# COMPACT_ATOMS: atom_id res chain seq x y z
N MET A 1 -2.06 35.01 -10.39
CA MET A 1 -2.61 33.85 -9.58
C MET A 1 -1.50 33.35 -8.69
N SER A 2 -1.75 33.21 -7.37
CA SER A 2 -0.77 32.59 -6.46
C SER A 2 -0.55 31.13 -6.88
N LYS A 3 0.70 30.72 -6.95
CA LYS A 3 1.07 29.33 -7.28
C LYS A 3 0.62 28.44 -6.11
N LEU A 4 -0.28 27.49 -6.37
CA LEU A 4 -0.62 26.45 -5.39
C LEU A 4 0.55 25.46 -5.28
N ASN A 5 0.85 25.02 -4.08
CA ASN A 5 1.86 24.00 -3.81
C ASN A 5 1.23 22.83 -3.05
N ALA A 6 1.56 21.62 -3.45
CA ALA A 6 1.18 20.43 -2.70
C ALA A 6 2.05 20.26 -1.45
N THR A 7 1.44 19.81 -0.37
CA THR A 7 2.14 19.55 0.90
C THR A 7 1.62 18.25 1.51
N ILE A 8 2.52 17.43 2.05
CA ILE A 8 2.14 16.26 2.83
C ILE A 8 1.73 16.73 4.22
N THR A 9 0.47 16.49 4.59
CA THR A 9 -0.12 16.95 5.86
C THR A 9 -0.35 15.83 6.87
N ALA A 10 -0.37 14.59 6.41
CA ALA A 10 -0.58 13.41 7.25
C ALA A 10 0.13 12.19 6.66
N VAL A 11 0.52 11.28 7.53
CA VAL A 11 1.01 9.95 7.19
C VAL A 11 0.39 8.90 8.10
N GLY A 12 0.15 7.71 7.57
CA GLY A 12 -0.35 6.57 8.31
C GLY A 12 0.21 5.27 7.72
N GLY A 13 -0.02 4.17 8.39
CA GLY A 13 0.47 2.88 7.92
C GLY A 13 -0.21 1.72 8.64
N TYR A 14 -0.13 0.56 8.01
CA TYR A 14 -0.58 -0.71 8.58
C TYR A 14 0.43 -1.79 8.27
N VAL A 15 0.67 -2.66 9.23
CA VAL A 15 1.57 -3.81 9.10
C VAL A 15 0.82 -5.04 9.61
N PRO A 16 0.73 -6.14 8.83
CA PRO A 16 0.09 -7.38 9.26
C PRO A 16 0.73 -7.95 10.54
N GLU A 17 -0.07 -8.66 11.34
CA GLU A 17 0.38 -9.19 12.64
C GLU A 17 1.32 -10.40 12.50
N TYR A 18 1.09 -11.25 11.49
CA TYR A 18 1.89 -12.46 11.35
C TYR A 18 3.32 -12.15 10.91
N VAL A 19 4.27 -12.66 11.69
CA VAL A 19 5.72 -12.51 11.45
C VAL A 19 6.27 -13.79 10.85
N LEU A 20 6.82 -13.71 9.64
CA LEU A 20 7.60 -14.76 9.00
C LEU A 20 9.08 -14.48 9.22
N THR A 21 9.70 -15.18 10.18
CA THR A 21 11.13 -15.05 10.49
C THR A 21 11.98 -15.87 9.52
N ASN A 22 13.28 -15.55 9.39
CA ASN A 22 14.23 -16.38 8.63
C ASN A 22 14.27 -17.82 9.16
N LYS A 23 14.17 -18.00 10.47
CA LYS A 23 14.13 -19.33 11.09
C LYS A 23 12.93 -20.19 10.68
N ILE A 24 11.78 -19.56 10.41
CA ILE A 24 10.62 -20.26 9.84
C ILE A 24 10.90 -20.60 8.38
N LEU A 25 11.51 -19.69 7.61
CA LEU A 25 11.86 -19.93 6.20
C LEU A 25 12.84 -21.11 6.04
N GLU A 26 13.78 -21.30 6.96
CA GLU A 26 14.70 -22.46 6.99
C GLU A 26 13.97 -23.82 7.02
N THR A 27 12.73 -23.84 7.51
CA THR A 27 11.90 -25.05 7.51
C THR A 27 11.13 -25.27 6.20
N MET A 28 11.11 -24.28 5.31
CA MET A 28 10.32 -24.29 4.07
C MET A 28 11.19 -24.45 2.83
N VAL A 29 12.37 -23.82 2.83
CA VAL A 29 13.32 -23.83 1.71
C VAL A 29 14.75 -23.98 2.21
N GLU A 30 15.65 -24.46 1.35
CA GLU A 30 17.07 -24.65 1.65
C GLU A 30 17.78 -23.28 1.77
N THR A 31 17.81 -22.73 3.00
CA THR A 31 18.43 -21.43 3.32
C THR A 31 18.83 -21.40 4.80
N ASN A 32 19.46 -20.29 5.23
CA ASN A 32 19.69 -20.01 6.66
C ASN A 32 19.70 -18.49 6.92
N ASP A 33 19.53 -18.10 8.19
CA ASP A 33 19.47 -16.71 8.62
C ASP A 33 20.71 -15.91 8.21
N GLU A 34 21.92 -16.48 8.38
CA GLU A 34 23.17 -15.82 8.05
C GLU A 34 23.24 -15.47 6.56
N TRP A 35 22.84 -16.41 5.69
CA TRP A 35 22.79 -16.21 4.24
C TRP A 35 21.81 -15.09 3.84
N ILE A 36 20.60 -15.09 4.40
CA ILE A 36 19.59 -14.08 4.12
C ILE A 36 20.05 -12.71 4.61
N VAL A 37 20.46 -12.60 5.88
CA VAL A 37 20.86 -11.32 6.48
C VAL A 37 22.09 -10.72 5.80
N SER A 38 23.08 -11.55 5.45
CA SER A 38 24.29 -11.04 4.80
C SER A 38 24.04 -10.44 3.42
N ARG A 39 22.99 -10.88 2.70
CA ARG A 39 22.66 -10.42 1.35
C ARG A 39 21.57 -9.34 1.31
N THR A 40 20.62 -9.41 2.21
CA THR A 40 19.42 -8.57 2.16
C THR A 40 19.24 -7.67 3.39
N GLY A 41 19.86 -8.02 4.51
CA GLY A 41 19.62 -7.37 5.80
C GLY A 41 18.28 -7.77 6.44
N ILE A 42 17.46 -8.60 5.77
CA ILE A 42 16.10 -8.93 6.21
C ILE A 42 16.15 -9.99 7.30
N LYS A 43 15.51 -9.73 8.44
CA LYS A 43 15.38 -10.64 9.58
C LYS A 43 13.99 -11.26 9.66
N GLU A 44 12.96 -10.53 9.24
CA GLU A 44 11.58 -10.96 9.30
C GLU A 44 10.72 -10.26 8.23
N ARG A 45 9.56 -10.85 7.89
CA ARG A 45 8.56 -10.28 7.00
C ARG A 45 7.21 -10.29 7.69
N ARG A 46 6.39 -9.30 7.37
CA ARG A 46 5.01 -9.22 7.82
C ARG A 46 4.09 -9.72 6.71
N ILE A 47 3.36 -10.79 6.98
CA ILE A 47 2.56 -11.49 5.97
C ILE A 47 1.08 -11.35 6.30
N LEU A 48 0.30 -10.84 5.33
CA LEU A 48 -1.16 -10.84 5.42
C LEU A 48 -1.67 -12.25 5.10
N LYS A 49 -2.08 -12.98 6.14
CA LYS A 49 -2.71 -14.29 6.00
C LYS A 49 -4.20 -14.16 5.68
N GLY A 50 -4.71 -15.12 4.93
CA GLY A 50 -6.10 -15.18 4.47
C GLY A 50 -6.18 -15.06 2.95
N SER A 51 -6.85 -16.02 2.32
CA SER A 51 -7.04 -16.03 0.84
C SER A 51 -8.06 -14.98 0.39
N ASP A 52 -8.92 -14.56 1.29
CA ASP A 52 -9.99 -13.59 1.11
C ASP A 52 -9.54 -12.13 1.35
N LEU A 53 -8.34 -11.93 1.88
CA LEU A 53 -7.77 -10.61 2.16
C LEU A 53 -6.76 -10.22 1.09
N GLY A 54 -6.93 -9.06 0.47
CA GLY A 54 -6.07 -8.53 -0.58
C GLY A 54 -5.38 -7.22 -0.22
N SER A 55 -4.85 -6.56 -1.22
CA SER A 55 -4.18 -5.26 -1.06
C SER A 55 -5.13 -4.17 -0.55
N SER A 56 -6.43 -4.27 -0.86
CA SER A 56 -7.44 -3.36 -0.29
C SER A 56 -7.49 -3.40 1.22
N PHE A 57 -7.38 -4.60 1.83
CA PHE A 57 -7.35 -4.72 3.29
C PHE A 57 -6.19 -3.94 3.91
N LEU A 58 -4.99 -4.01 3.30
CA LEU A 58 -3.82 -3.25 3.73
C LEU A 58 -4.07 -1.74 3.57
N ALA A 59 -4.58 -1.34 2.40
CA ALA A 59 -4.87 0.05 2.06
C ALA A 59 -5.92 0.67 3.00
N ILE A 60 -7.02 -0.04 3.26
CA ILE A 60 -8.10 0.40 4.17
C ILE A 60 -7.56 0.64 5.58
N ASN A 61 -6.77 -0.30 6.13
CA ASN A 61 -6.25 -0.15 7.49
C ASN A 61 -5.21 0.96 7.60
N ALA A 62 -4.34 1.13 6.61
CA ALA A 62 -3.39 2.25 6.55
C ALA A 62 -4.10 3.61 6.46
N ALA A 63 -5.16 3.69 5.64
CA ALA A 63 -5.99 4.89 5.54
C ALA A 63 -6.72 5.20 6.85
N LYS A 64 -7.34 4.19 7.48
CA LYS A 64 -8.01 4.36 8.78
C LYS A 64 -7.08 4.88 9.86
N ASP A 65 -5.83 4.37 9.92
CA ASP A 65 -4.80 4.87 10.84
C ASP A 65 -4.48 6.35 10.61
N LEU A 66 -4.28 6.75 9.35
CA LEU A 66 -4.03 8.15 8.98
C LEU A 66 -5.20 9.05 9.37
N LEU A 67 -6.43 8.65 9.00
CA LEU A 67 -7.64 9.43 9.25
C LEU A 67 -7.86 9.65 10.76
N ALA A 68 -7.68 8.59 11.56
CA ALA A 68 -7.80 8.63 13.00
C ALA A 68 -6.74 9.53 13.65
N LYS A 69 -5.47 9.40 13.27
CA LYS A 69 -4.35 10.21 13.80
C LYS A 69 -4.56 11.71 13.62
N LYS A 70 -5.20 12.11 12.54
CA LYS A 70 -5.40 13.54 12.21
C LYS A 70 -6.84 14.00 12.35
N ASN A 71 -7.74 13.14 12.83
CA ASN A 71 -9.18 13.41 12.94
C ASN A 71 -9.75 13.98 11.63
N ILE A 72 -9.41 13.36 10.50
CA ILE A 72 -9.88 13.80 9.18
C ILE A 72 -11.22 13.16 8.88
N ASN A 73 -12.22 14.00 8.53
CA ASN A 73 -13.47 13.49 8.00
C ASN A 73 -13.25 12.95 6.57
N PRO A 74 -13.44 11.65 6.31
CA PRO A 74 -13.18 11.05 5.01
C PRO A 74 -14.01 11.65 3.87
N THR A 75 -15.20 12.17 4.14
CA THR A 75 -16.06 12.82 3.12
C THR A 75 -15.45 14.10 2.54
N THR A 76 -14.38 14.62 3.15
CA THR A 76 -13.63 15.80 2.66
C THR A 76 -12.47 15.46 1.73
N ILE A 77 -12.24 14.18 1.47
CA ILE A 77 -11.22 13.72 0.51
C ILE A 77 -11.81 13.84 -0.90
N ASP A 78 -11.06 14.46 -1.80
CA ASP A 78 -11.48 14.68 -3.19
C ASP A 78 -10.99 13.58 -4.12
N LEU A 79 -9.87 12.93 -3.80
CA LEU A 79 -9.24 11.90 -4.62
C LEU A 79 -8.56 10.84 -3.75
N VAL A 80 -8.81 9.56 -4.08
CA VAL A 80 -8.08 8.40 -3.52
C VAL A 80 -7.30 7.72 -4.63
N ILE A 81 -5.99 7.59 -4.47
CA ILE A 81 -5.11 6.84 -5.37
C ILE A 81 -4.54 5.66 -4.58
N VAL A 82 -4.70 4.45 -5.08
CA VAL A 82 -4.00 3.27 -4.56
C VAL A 82 -2.91 2.88 -5.56
N ALA A 83 -1.67 2.99 -5.12
CA ALA A 83 -0.49 2.53 -5.84
C ALA A 83 -0.28 1.05 -5.52
N THR A 84 -0.58 0.17 -6.47
CA THR A 84 -0.51 -1.28 -6.28
C THR A 84 -0.19 -2.03 -7.58
N ALA A 85 0.66 -3.03 -7.49
CA ALA A 85 0.92 -4.03 -8.53
C ALA A 85 0.14 -5.33 -8.27
N THR A 86 -0.56 -5.43 -7.13
CA THR A 86 -1.35 -6.60 -6.72
C THR A 86 -2.78 -6.21 -6.40
N PRO A 87 -3.54 -5.64 -7.37
CA PRO A 87 -4.92 -5.27 -7.13
C PRO A 87 -5.77 -6.50 -6.77
N ASP A 88 -6.81 -6.31 -5.97
CA ASP A 88 -7.67 -7.41 -5.54
C ASP A 88 -8.46 -8.00 -6.72
N MET A 89 -8.82 -7.15 -7.67
CA MET A 89 -9.55 -7.53 -8.89
C MET A 89 -9.01 -6.76 -10.10
N GLN A 90 -9.03 -7.37 -11.27
CA GLN A 90 -8.54 -6.73 -12.49
C GLN A 90 -9.46 -5.61 -13.00
N ALA A 91 -10.76 -5.76 -12.83
CA ALA A 91 -11.74 -4.81 -13.39
C ALA A 91 -12.24 -3.79 -12.38
N ALA A 92 -12.35 -4.16 -11.11
CA ALA A 92 -12.78 -3.23 -10.06
C ALA A 92 -11.57 -2.61 -9.36
N SER A 93 -11.54 -1.28 -9.30
CA SER A 93 -10.44 -0.55 -8.67
C SER A 93 -10.35 -0.81 -7.17
N THR A 94 -9.17 -1.19 -6.70
CA THR A 94 -8.83 -1.30 -5.27
C THR A 94 -9.03 0.04 -4.56
N ALA A 95 -8.73 1.16 -5.23
CA ALA A 95 -8.94 2.50 -4.70
C ALA A 95 -10.42 2.82 -4.50
N SER A 96 -11.31 2.40 -5.44
CA SER A 96 -12.75 2.63 -5.30
C SER A 96 -13.33 1.85 -4.13
N TYR A 97 -12.93 0.60 -3.98
CA TYR A 97 -13.33 -0.21 -2.83
C TYR A 97 -12.79 0.39 -1.52
N THR A 98 -11.51 0.77 -1.49
CA THR A 98 -10.90 1.44 -0.34
C THR A 98 -11.62 2.73 0.02
N ALA A 99 -11.92 3.59 -0.95
CA ALA A 99 -12.64 4.86 -0.74
C ALA A 99 -14.01 4.63 -0.10
N THR A 100 -14.75 3.63 -0.57
CA THR A 100 -16.05 3.25 0.00
C THR A 100 -15.92 2.80 1.46
N GLU A 101 -14.99 1.88 1.73
CA GLU A 101 -14.79 1.29 3.05
C GLU A 101 -14.29 2.27 4.13
N ILE A 102 -13.57 3.32 3.73
CA ILE A 102 -13.15 4.38 4.66
C ILE A 102 -14.16 5.53 4.76
N GLY A 103 -15.23 5.52 3.97
CA GLY A 103 -16.26 6.55 3.96
C GLY A 103 -15.91 7.80 3.13
N ALA A 104 -14.93 7.72 2.23
CA ALA A 104 -14.56 8.80 1.29
C ALA A 104 -15.50 8.81 0.06
N ILE A 105 -16.80 8.85 0.30
CA ILE A 105 -17.86 8.65 -0.70
C ILE A 105 -17.93 9.73 -1.77
N ASN A 106 -17.29 10.88 -1.55
CA ASN A 106 -17.24 11.99 -2.51
C ASN A 106 -15.97 11.97 -3.36
N ALA A 107 -15.03 11.05 -3.05
CA ALA A 107 -13.74 11.02 -3.71
C ALA A 107 -13.81 10.39 -5.10
N PHE A 108 -13.15 10.99 -6.06
CA PHE A 108 -12.68 10.28 -7.24
C PHE A 108 -11.68 9.20 -6.83
N SER A 109 -11.58 8.10 -7.57
CA SER A 109 -10.64 7.04 -7.18
C SER A 109 -10.14 6.24 -8.37
N PHE A 110 -8.87 5.86 -8.35
CA PHE A 110 -8.25 4.98 -9.34
C PHE A 110 -7.00 4.31 -8.77
N ASP A 111 -6.68 3.15 -9.34
CA ASP A 111 -5.43 2.45 -9.07
C ASP A 111 -4.32 2.95 -10.00
N MET A 112 -3.09 2.92 -9.51
CA MET A 112 -1.91 3.22 -10.30
C MET A 112 -0.91 2.07 -10.18
N ASP A 113 -0.48 1.56 -11.32
CA ASP A 113 0.56 0.54 -11.39
C ASP A 113 1.77 1.04 -12.17
N ALA A 114 2.91 1.00 -11.53
CA ALA A 114 4.26 1.16 -12.06
C ALA A 114 5.23 0.34 -11.19
N ALA A 115 4.79 -0.83 -10.72
CA ALA A 115 5.49 -1.69 -9.79
C ALA A 115 6.05 -0.90 -8.58
N CYS A 116 7.30 -1.13 -8.19
CA CYS A 116 7.94 -0.47 -7.04
C CYS A 116 7.98 1.07 -7.13
N SER A 117 7.78 1.65 -8.33
CA SER A 117 7.79 3.11 -8.55
C SER A 117 6.40 3.75 -8.41
N SER A 118 5.32 2.95 -8.30
CA SER A 118 3.94 3.42 -8.31
C SER A 118 3.67 4.52 -7.28
N PHE A 119 4.17 4.37 -6.06
CA PHE A 119 3.94 5.35 -4.99
C PHE A 119 4.60 6.70 -5.30
N LEU A 120 5.83 6.71 -5.85
CA LEU A 120 6.52 7.93 -6.23
C LEU A 120 5.82 8.64 -7.41
N PHE A 121 5.35 7.87 -8.39
CA PHE A 121 4.56 8.42 -9.49
C PHE A 121 3.21 8.95 -8.98
N GLY A 122 2.57 8.23 -8.07
CA GLY A 122 1.36 8.67 -7.38
C GLY A 122 1.54 10.00 -6.65
N MET A 123 2.68 10.20 -5.98
CA MET A 123 3.01 11.50 -5.36
C MET A 123 3.09 12.62 -6.39
N SER A 124 3.73 12.36 -7.53
CA SER A 124 3.82 13.35 -8.62
C SER A 124 2.44 13.68 -9.19
N VAL A 125 1.60 12.68 -9.40
CA VAL A 125 0.23 12.85 -9.91
C VAL A 125 -0.63 13.61 -8.91
N ALA A 126 -0.61 13.22 -7.62
CA ALA A 126 -1.33 13.90 -6.55
C ALA A 126 -0.94 15.39 -6.44
N ALA A 127 0.37 15.67 -6.51
CA ALA A 127 0.88 17.05 -6.52
C ALA A 127 0.31 17.87 -7.69
N ARG A 128 0.28 17.31 -8.91
CA ARG A 128 -0.27 18.01 -10.08
C ARG A 128 -1.77 18.29 -9.96
N TYR A 129 -2.55 17.37 -9.39
CA TYR A 129 -3.97 17.61 -9.14
C TYR A 129 -4.20 18.75 -8.14
N ILE A 130 -3.39 18.82 -7.08
CA ILE A 130 -3.47 19.91 -6.09
C ILE A 130 -2.98 21.23 -6.69
N GLU A 131 -1.85 21.25 -7.37
CA GLU A 131 -1.25 22.43 -7.98
C GLU A 131 -2.11 23.03 -9.11
N SER A 132 -2.85 22.20 -9.83
CA SER A 132 -3.81 22.64 -10.84
C SER A 132 -5.09 23.24 -10.25
N GLY A 133 -5.34 23.05 -8.96
CA GLY A 133 -6.57 23.44 -8.26
C GLY A 133 -7.76 22.51 -8.52
N ALA A 134 -7.55 21.37 -9.21
CA ALA A 134 -8.62 20.41 -9.46
C ALA A 134 -9.10 19.74 -8.18
N TYR A 135 -8.18 19.40 -7.28
CA TYR A 135 -8.48 18.82 -5.97
C TYR A 135 -7.70 19.53 -4.86
N LYS A 136 -8.24 19.47 -3.64
CA LYS A 136 -7.65 20.07 -2.43
C LYS A 136 -7.04 19.04 -1.50
N LYS A 137 -7.65 17.85 -1.42
CA LYS A 137 -7.22 16.77 -0.54
C LYS A 137 -7.13 15.47 -1.32
N VAL A 138 -5.93 14.95 -1.44
CA VAL A 138 -5.64 13.67 -2.10
C VAL A 138 -5.09 12.70 -1.07
N LEU A 139 -5.68 11.52 -1.01
CA LEU A 139 -5.19 10.39 -0.24
C LEU A 139 -4.45 9.44 -1.20
N LEU A 140 -3.15 9.34 -1.04
CA LEU A 140 -2.31 8.40 -1.77
C LEU A 140 -1.91 7.26 -0.84
N ILE A 141 -2.12 6.02 -1.28
CA ILE A 141 -1.83 4.80 -0.52
C ILE A 141 -0.98 3.88 -1.39
N GLY A 142 0.15 3.39 -0.85
CA GLY A 142 0.90 2.28 -1.44
C GLY A 142 0.57 1.00 -0.69
N ALA A 143 0.10 -0.02 -1.38
CA ALA A 143 -0.27 -1.28 -0.75
C ALA A 143 -0.13 -2.46 -1.71
N ASP A 144 0.75 -3.42 -1.38
CA ASP A 144 0.93 -4.65 -2.12
C ASP A 144 0.87 -5.87 -1.21
N LYS A 145 0.16 -6.91 -1.65
CA LYS A 145 0.20 -8.24 -1.04
C LYS A 145 1.13 -9.16 -1.85
N ASN A 146 2.42 -8.84 -1.89
CA ASN A 146 3.42 -9.61 -2.64
C ASN A 146 3.47 -11.09 -2.22
N SER A 147 3.17 -11.38 -0.96
CA SER A 147 3.11 -12.75 -0.43
C SER A 147 2.11 -13.67 -1.14
N SER A 148 1.16 -13.13 -1.91
CA SER A 148 0.23 -13.91 -2.73
C SER A 148 0.85 -14.41 -4.04
N MET A 149 1.96 -13.81 -4.47
CA MET A 149 2.66 -14.14 -5.72
C MET A 149 3.92 -14.96 -5.48
N ILE A 150 4.36 -15.08 -4.22
CA ILE A 150 5.61 -15.75 -3.85
C ILE A 150 5.39 -17.27 -3.83
N ASP A 151 6.29 -18.00 -4.47
CA ASP A 151 6.39 -19.45 -4.35
C ASP A 151 7.30 -19.81 -3.16
N TYR A 152 6.68 -20.17 -2.04
CA TYR A 152 7.39 -20.55 -0.82
C TYR A 152 8.08 -21.93 -0.88
N THR A 153 8.12 -22.57 -2.05
CA THR A 153 8.91 -23.78 -2.31
C THR A 153 10.23 -23.46 -3.01
N CYS A 154 10.46 -22.20 -3.40
CA CYS A 154 11.64 -21.75 -4.14
C CYS A 154 12.33 -20.60 -3.41
N LEU A 155 13.64 -20.76 -3.09
CA LEU A 155 14.44 -19.75 -2.42
C LEU A 155 14.48 -18.41 -3.17
N LEU A 156 14.51 -18.45 -4.50
CA LEU A 156 14.58 -17.25 -5.34
C LEU A 156 13.41 -16.28 -5.09
N TYR A 157 12.23 -16.82 -4.76
CA TYR A 157 11.02 -16.03 -4.52
C TYR A 157 10.73 -15.75 -3.04
N THR A 158 11.52 -16.31 -2.12
CA THR A 158 11.30 -16.15 -0.67
C THR A 158 12.28 -15.20 0.00
N SER A 159 13.29 -14.73 -0.73
CA SER A 159 14.34 -13.84 -0.22
C SER A 159 13.99 -12.35 -0.28
N ASP A 160 12.87 -11.97 -0.87
CA ASP A 160 12.45 -10.57 -1.03
C ASP A 160 11.64 -10.04 0.15
#